data_6ae8c1db8c1393ea46c7a52a7e507f9b
#
_entry.id   6ae8c1db8c1393ea46c7a52a7e507f9b
#
_cell.length_a   1.000
_cell.length_b   1.000
_cell.length_c   1.000
_cell.angle_alpha   90.00
_cell.angle_beta   90.00
_cell.angle_gamma   90.00
#
_symmetry.space_group_name_H-M   'P 1'
#
loop_
_entity.id
_entity.type
_entity.pdbx_description
1 polymer ?
#
loop_
_entity_poly.entity_id
_entity_poly.type
_entity_poly.pdbx_seq_one_letter_code
_entity_poly.pdbx_strand_id
1 'polypeptide(L)'
;EVILLVREQARHFAAMAAGDFDHFKKLYQLLYKKEKATTYGVYTEAGQLIAAAVFLFSHSRAYYIMAANHPDGKTLGASHALINAFIKDHAGQNLLLDFEGSDISSLAFFYSGFGATEEKYSAIHLNKLPAPLKWLKR
;
A
#
# COMPACT_ATOMS: atom_id res chain seq x y z
N GLU A 1 9.14 13.09 3.64
CA GLU A 1 8.93 13.08 2.16
C GLU A 1 7.90 12.01 1.76
N VAL A 2 8.11 10.71 2.08
CA VAL A 2 7.21 9.61 1.68
C VAL A 2 5.76 9.85 2.08
N ILE A 3 5.50 10.19 3.35
CA ILE A 3 4.16 10.48 3.85
C ILE A 3 3.52 11.69 3.14
N LEU A 4 4.31 12.66 2.72
CA LEU A 4 3.83 13.83 1.98
C LEU A 4 3.41 13.45 0.57
N LEU A 5 4.22 12.66 -0.15
CA LEU A 5 3.88 12.17 -1.49
C LEU A 5 2.60 11.30 -1.45
N VAL A 6 2.49 10.43 -0.44
CA VAL A 6 1.29 9.62 -0.21
C VAL A 6 0.07 10.51 0.04
N ARG A 7 0.22 11.54 0.88
CA ARG A 7 -0.87 12.49 1.20
C ARG A 7 -1.33 13.28 -0.02
N GLU A 8 -0.43 13.70 -0.88
CA GLU A 8 -0.78 14.39 -2.13
C GLU A 8 -1.58 13.49 -3.06
N GLN A 9 -1.17 12.25 -3.21
CA GLN A 9 -1.89 11.29 -4.06
C GLN A 9 -3.19 10.81 -3.45
N ALA A 10 -3.26 10.60 -2.14
CA ALA A 10 -4.48 10.19 -1.46
C ALA A 10 -5.61 11.24 -1.56
N ARG A 11 -5.28 12.52 -1.79
CA ARG A 11 -6.29 13.55 -2.11
C ARG A 11 -7.05 13.25 -3.40
N HIS A 12 -6.49 12.46 -4.29
CA HIS A 12 -7.12 12.02 -5.53
C HIS A 12 -7.91 10.71 -5.38
N PHE A 13 -7.70 9.95 -4.30
CA PHE A 13 -8.38 8.69 -3.99
C PHE A 13 -9.33 8.88 -2.79
N ALA A 14 -10.25 9.78 -2.91
CA ALA A 14 -11.27 10.18 -1.96
C ALA A 14 -11.76 9.10 -0.98
N ALA A 15 -11.28 9.07 0.25
CA ALA A 15 -11.98 8.56 1.42
C ALA A 15 -11.18 8.70 2.74
N MET A 16 -9.91 9.12 2.71
CA MET A 16 -9.13 9.29 3.95
C MET A 16 -9.38 10.69 4.51
N ALA A 17 -9.92 10.78 5.73
CA ALA A 17 -10.05 12.04 6.45
C ALA A 17 -8.66 12.57 6.85
N ALA A 18 -8.54 13.89 7.03
CA ALA A 18 -7.26 14.51 7.42
C ALA A 18 -6.69 13.91 8.73
N GLY A 19 -7.54 13.48 9.65
CA GLY A 19 -7.17 12.80 10.90
C GLY A 19 -6.56 11.41 10.71
N ASP A 20 -6.92 10.71 9.64
CA ASP A 20 -6.43 9.33 9.40
C ASP A 20 -4.93 9.33 9.11
N PHE A 21 -4.42 10.34 8.41
CA PHE A 21 -2.99 10.50 8.17
C PHE A 21 -2.20 10.75 9.45
N ASP A 22 -2.74 11.52 10.39
CA ASP A 22 -2.09 11.79 11.66
C ASP A 22 -2.06 10.53 12.54
N HIS A 23 -3.12 9.74 12.51
CA HIS A 23 -3.16 8.43 13.18
C HIS A 23 -2.17 7.46 12.54
N PHE A 24 -2.14 7.35 11.21
CA PHE A 24 -1.18 6.52 10.51
C PHE A 24 0.26 6.95 10.79
N LYS A 25 0.56 8.25 10.81
CA LYS A 25 1.88 8.77 11.14
C LYS A 25 2.34 8.35 12.54
N LYS A 26 1.45 8.44 13.53
CA LYS A 26 1.75 8.01 14.92
C LYS A 26 2.00 6.49 14.98
N LEU A 27 1.16 5.70 14.30
CA LEU A 27 1.35 4.25 14.19
C LEU A 27 2.69 3.91 13.54
N TYR A 28 2.98 4.52 12.40
CA TYR A 28 4.24 4.33 11.68
C TYR A 28 5.46 4.64 12.58
N GLN A 29 5.44 5.77 13.29
CA GLN A 29 6.54 6.16 14.18
C GLN A 29 6.75 5.15 15.31
N LEU A 30 5.67 4.60 15.87
CA LEU A 30 5.72 3.56 16.89
C LEU A 30 6.32 2.25 16.33
N LEU A 31 5.86 1.84 15.15
CA LEU A 31 6.33 0.61 14.50
C LEU A 31 7.78 0.75 14.00
N TYR A 32 8.16 1.90 13.49
CA TYR A 32 9.52 2.19 13.06
C TYR A 32 10.53 2.05 14.22
N LYS A 33 10.19 2.61 15.40
CA LYS A 33 11.01 2.45 16.62
C LYS A 33 11.15 1.00 17.09
N LYS A 34 10.22 0.14 16.69
CA LYS A 34 10.22 -1.29 17.00
C LYS A 34 10.79 -2.15 15.87
N GLU A 35 11.38 -1.53 14.85
CA GLU A 35 11.87 -2.22 13.64
C GLU A 35 10.79 -3.04 12.92
N LYS A 36 9.52 -2.59 13.04
CA LYS A 36 8.34 -3.20 12.43
C LYS A 36 7.75 -2.36 11.30
N ALA A 37 8.46 -1.35 10.83
CA ALA A 37 8.09 -0.55 9.67
C ALA A 37 9.33 -0.09 8.91
N THR A 38 9.22 -0.06 7.58
CA THR A 38 10.23 0.54 6.70
C THR A 38 9.57 1.29 5.56
N THR A 39 10.33 2.18 4.93
CA THR A 39 9.91 2.89 3.72
C THR A 39 10.93 2.70 2.61
N TYR A 40 10.43 2.57 1.40
CA TYR A 40 11.23 2.60 0.18
C TYR A 40 10.84 3.82 -0.63
N GLY A 41 11.81 4.43 -1.28
CA GLY A 41 11.63 5.55 -2.20
C GLY A 41 12.47 5.37 -3.46
N VAL A 42 11.91 5.77 -4.60
CA VAL A 42 12.63 5.84 -5.88
C VAL A 42 12.82 7.29 -6.24
N TYR A 43 14.05 7.68 -6.48
CA TYR A 43 14.43 9.04 -6.82
C TYR A 43 14.98 9.10 -8.26
N THR A 44 14.73 10.21 -8.92
CA THR A 44 15.45 10.54 -10.17
C THR A 44 16.89 10.93 -9.86
N GLU A 45 17.75 11.00 -10.87
CA GLU A 45 19.12 11.53 -10.75
C GLU A 45 19.14 12.97 -10.23
N ALA A 46 18.09 13.74 -10.51
CA ALA A 46 17.91 15.11 -10.00
C ALA A 46 17.44 15.16 -8.53
N GLY A 47 17.28 14.01 -7.86
CA GLY A 47 16.86 13.93 -6.45
C GLY A 47 15.35 14.08 -6.21
N GLN A 48 14.52 14.01 -7.26
CA GLN A 48 13.06 14.06 -7.11
C GLN A 48 12.52 12.68 -6.70
N LEU A 49 11.73 12.62 -5.63
CA LEU A 49 11.01 11.40 -5.21
C LEU A 49 9.85 11.13 -6.17
N ILE A 50 9.90 10.01 -6.91
CA ILE A 50 8.92 9.65 -7.94
C ILE A 50 8.06 8.44 -7.59
N ALA A 51 8.47 7.61 -6.64
CA ALA A 51 7.64 6.59 -6.04
C ALA A 51 8.05 6.36 -4.60
N ALA A 52 7.09 5.99 -3.76
CA ALA A 52 7.35 5.66 -2.37
C ALA A 52 6.39 4.60 -1.88
N ALA A 53 6.82 3.76 -0.93
CA ALA A 53 5.96 2.80 -0.26
C ALA A 53 6.33 2.64 1.21
N VAL A 54 5.33 2.26 2.00
CA VAL A 54 5.48 1.88 3.41
C VAL A 54 5.19 0.40 3.54
N PHE A 55 6.10 -0.32 4.17
CA PHE A 55 5.94 -1.71 4.55
C PHE A 55 5.87 -1.83 6.06
N LEU A 56 4.91 -2.59 6.56
CA LEU A 56 4.79 -2.94 7.97
C LEU A 56 5.06 -4.44 8.16
N PHE A 57 5.72 -4.81 9.26
CA PHE A 57 6.12 -6.19 9.50
C PHE A 57 5.37 -6.79 10.70
N SER A 58 4.79 -7.97 10.50
CA SER A 58 4.20 -8.77 11.56
C SER A 58 4.14 -10.25 11.16
N HIS A 59 4.41 -11.16 12.10
CA HIS A 59 4.24 -12.62 11.91
C HIS A 59 4.86 -13.17 10.62
N SER A 60 6.12 -12.82 10.33
CA SER A 60 6.83 -13.21 9.11
C SER A 60 6.15 -12.75 7.81
N ARG A 61 5.35 -11.68 7.88
CA ARG A 61 4.76 -10.99 6.73
C ARG A 61 5.24 -9.55 6.67
N ALA A 62 5.45 -9.06 5.47
CA ALA A 62 5.63 -7.65 5.15
C ALA A 62 4.37 -7.19 4.39
N TYR A 63 3.65 -6.26 4.95
CA TYR A 63 2.43 -5.70 4.38
C TYR A 63 2.74 -4.45 3.58
N TYR A 64 2.41 -4.43 2.31
CA TYR A 64 2.53 -3.28 1.41
C TYR A 64 1.34 -2.34 1.60
N ILE A 65 1.35 -1.60 2.73
CA ILE A 65 0.18 -0.88 3.23
C ILE A 65 -0.12 0.39 2.45
N MET A 66 0.92 1.10 2.00
CA MET A 66 0.74 2.42 1.43
C MET A 66 1.77 2.66 0.33
N ALA A 67 1.27 3.08 -0.82
CA ALA A 67 2.11 3.40 -1.96
C ALA A 67 1.68 4.70 -2.62
N ALA A 68 2.65 5.43 -3.14
CA ALA A 68 2.45 6.64 -3.91
C ALA A 68 3.36 6.67 -5.12
N ASN A 69 2.84 7.20 -6.22
CA ASN A 69 3.55 7.27 -7.50
C ASN A 69 3.33 8.65 -8.11
N HIS A 70 4.40 9.40 -8.29
CA HIS A 70 4.36 10.60 -9.13
C HIS A 70 3.97 10.21 -10.57
N PRO A 71 3.28 11.07 -11.36
CA PRO A 71 2.98 10.78 -12.76
C PRO A 71 4.20 10.31 -13.56
N ASP A 72 5.35 10.97 -13.38
CA ASP A 72 6.61 10.58 -14.02
C ASP A 72 7.10 9.20 -13.58
N GLY A 73 6.88 8.83 -12.31
CA GLY A 73 7.22 7.53 -11.77
C GLY A 73 6.42 6.39 -12.39
N LYS A 74 5.17 6.63 -12.80
CA LYS A 74 4.36 5.65 -13.55
C LYS A 74 4.97 5.35 -14.90
N THR A 75 5.38 6.39 -15.63
CA THR A 75 6.00 6.26 -16.96
C THR A 75 7.34 5.55 -16.89
N LEU A 76 8.11 5.78 -15.83
CA LEU A 76 9.45 5.20 -15.62
C LEU A 76 9.42 3.83 -14.93
N GLY A 77 8.26 3.28 -14.61
CA GLY A 77 8.14 2.00 -13.90
C GLY A 77 8.67 2.01 -12.47
N ALA A 78 8.64 3.16 -11.80
CA ALA A 78 9.22 3.34 -10.47
C ALA A 78 8.64 2.40 -9.41
N SER A 79 7.33 2.07 -9.47
CA SER A 79 6.73 1.08 -8.57
C SER A 79 7.30 -0.32 -8.76
N HIS A 80 7.64 -0.72 -10.00
CA HIS A 80 8.30 -1.99 -10.24
C HIS A 80 9.70 -2.01 -9.63
N ALA A 81 10.47 -0.93 -9.83
CA ALA A 81 11.80 -0.79 -9.24
C ALA A 81 11.76 -0.87 -7.71
N LEU A 82 10.80 -0.18 -7.08
CA LEU A 82 10.61 -0.15 -5.65
C LEU A 82 10.32 -1.54 -5.06
N ILE A 83 9.33 -2.25 -5.62
CA ILE A 83 8.94 -3.58 -5.15
C ILE A 83 10.07 -4.58 -5.39
N ASN A 84 10.74 -4.50 -6.56
CA ASN A 84 11.87 -5.36 -6.86
C ASN A 84 13.06 -5.13 -5.90
N ALA A 85 13.33 -3.89 -5.50
CA ALA A 85 14.33 -3.59 -4.49
C ALA A 85 13.97 -4.22 -3.14
N PHE A 86 12.72 -4.06 -2.69
CA PHE A 86 12.24 -4.69 -1.46
C PHE A 86 12.41 -6.22 -1.49
N ILE A 87 12.00 -6.87 -2.59
CA ILE A 87 12.13 -8.33 -2.75
C ILE A 87 13.61 -8.75 -2.70
N LYS A 88 14.50 -8.02 -3.36
CA LYS A 88 15.95 -8.31 -3.35
C LYS A 88 16.56 -8.18 -1.97
N ASP A 89 16.22 -7.12 -1.23
CA ASP A 89 16.76 -6.86 0.11
C ASP A 89 16.32 -7.92 1.13
N HIS A 90 15.19 -8.58 0.88
CA HIS A 90 14.65 -9.63 1.76
C HIS A 90 14.78 -11.04 1.16
N ALA A 91 15.52 -11.19 0.06
CA ALA A 91 15.71 -12.50 -0.57
C ALA A 91 16.37 -13.49 0.39
N GLY A 92 15.86 -14.75 0.41
CA GLY A 92 16.34 -15.80 1.30
C GLY A 92 15.83 -15.72 2.75
N GLN A 93 15.06 -14.70 3.10
CA GLN A 93 14.40 -14.62 4.39
C GLN A 93 13.07 -15.38 4.38
N ASN A 94 12.68 -15.95 5.53
CA ASN A 94 11.34 -16.52 5.69
C ASN A 94 10.31 -15.39 5.90
N LEU A 95 10.04 -14.63 4.83
CA LEU A 95 9.17 -13.46 4.81
C LEU A 95 8.21 -13.54 3.63
N LEU A 96 6.91 -13.42 3.88
CA LEU A 96 5.88 -13.31 2.86
C LEU A 96 5.61 -11.82 2.58
N LEU A 97 5.69 -11.39 1.32
CA LEU A 97 5.25 -10.07 0.91
C LEU A 97 3.75 -10.13 0.62
N ASP A 98 2.97 -9.38 1.40
CA ASP A 98 1.52 -9.27 1.28
C ASP A 98 1.16 -7.93 0.64
N PHE A 99 0.53 -7.97 -0.53
CA PHE A 99 0.08 -6.79 -1.27
C PHE A 99 -1.29 -6.28 -0.82
N GLU A 100 -1.83 -6.84 0.27
CA GLU A 100 -3.15 -6.46 0.85
C GLU A 100 -4.35 -6.77 -0.06
N GLY A 101 -4.13 -7.37 -1.19
CA GLY A 101 -5.18 -7.70 -2.14
C GLY A 101 -5.68 -6.50 -2.96
N SER A 102 -6.47 -6.78 -3.97
CA SER A 102 -7.13 -5.77 -4.78
C SER A 102 -8.31 -6.34 -5.54
N ASP A 103 -9.47 -5.72 -5.38
CA ASP A 103 -10.63 -5.92 -6.24
C ASP A 103 -10.49 -5.17 -7.58
N ILE A 104 -9.40 -4.39 -7.75
CA ILE A 104 -9.07 -3.67 -8.98
C ILE A 104 -8.20 -4.57 -9.86
N SER A 105 -8.75 -5.05 -10.97
CA SER A 105 -8.12 -6.01 -11.86
C SER A 105 -6.72 -5.57 -12.37
N SER A 106 -6.52 -4.26 -12.61
CA SER A 106 -5.22 -3.73 -13.05
C SER A 106 -4.16 -3.81 -11.96
N LEU A 107 -4.52 -3.66 -10.69
CA LEU A 107 -3.60 -3.82 -9.57
C LEU A 107 -3.31 -5.31 -9.32
N ALA A 108 -4.32 -6.17 -9.37
CA ALA A 108 -4.13 -7.62 -9.28
C ALA A 108 -3.17 -8.13 -10.37
N PHE A 109 -3.34 -7.65 -11.61
CA PHE A 109 -2.42 -7.94 -12.72
C PHE A 109 -1.00 -7.44 -12.45
N PHE A 110 -0.86 -6.21 -11.92
CA PHE A 110 0.43 -5.65 -11.55
C PHE A 110 1.16 -6.50 -10.50
N TYR A 111 0.45 -6.93 -9.45
CA TYR A 111 1.02 -7.78 -8.39
C TYR A 111 1.37 -9.18 -8.88
N SER A 112 0.59 -9.76 -9.78
CA SER A 112 0.89 -11.07 -10.37
C SER A 112 2.22 -11.08 -11.13
N GLY A 113 2.64 -9.94 -11.67
CA GLY A 113 3.94 -9.77 -12.33
C GLY A 113 5.15 -10.01 -11.41
N PHE A 114 4.98 -9.97 -10.10
CA PHE A 114 6.00 -10.32 -9.10
C PHE A 114 5.89 -11.77 -8.60
N GLY A 115 5.06 -12.61 -9.24
CA GLY A 115 4.82 -13.98 -8.81
C GLY A 115 3.85 -14.10 -7.63
N ALA A 116 3.08 -13.04 -7.33
CA ALA A 116 2.07 -13.10 -6.27
C ALA A 116 0.96 -14.10 -6.65
N THR A 117 0.51 -14.86 -5.65
CA THR A 117 -0.63 -15.77 -5.75
C THR A 117 -1.85 -15.15 -5.09
N GLU A 118 -3.02 -15.32 -5.71
CA GLU A 118 -4.28 -14.83 -5.14
C GLU A 118 -4.71 -15.69 -3.96
N GLU A 119 -4.92 -15.08 -2.80
CA GLU A 119 -5.50 -15.70 -1.62
C GLU A 119 -6.91 -15.14 -1.38
N LYS A 120 -7.92 -15.98 -1.56
CA LYS A 120 -9.33 -15.55 -1.42
C LYS A 120 -9.76 -15.61 0.04
N TYR A 121 -10.37 -14.55 0.51
CA TYR A 121 -11.00 -14.49 1.83
C TYR A 121 -12.48 -14.09 1.70
N SER A 122 -13.29 -14.56 2.64
CA SER A 122 -14.74 -14.30 2.62
C SER A 122 -15.06 -13.00 3.34
N ALA A 123 -15.82 -12.11 2.69
CA ALA A 123 -16.39 -10.93 3.31
C ALA A 123 -17.86 -11.18 3.66
N ILE A 124 -18.25 -10.90 4.91
CA ILE A 124 -19.63 -11.02 5.38
C ILE A 124 -20.24 -9.63 5.50
N HIS A 125 -21.23 -9.33 4.68
CA HIS A 125 -22.00 -8.11 4.73
C HIS A 125 -23.32 -8.33 5.47
N LEU A 126 -23.46 -7.81 6.70
CA LEU A 126 -24.68 -7.87 7.47
C LEU A 126 -25.45 -6.55 7.38
N ASN A 127 -26.52 -6.50 6.59
CA ASN A 127 -27.41 -5.36 6.50
C ASN A 127 -28.69 -5.63 7.32
N LYS A 128 -28.79 -5.02 8.51
CA LYS A 128 -29.93 -5.13 9.43
C LYS A 128 -31.00 -4.05 9.21
N LEU A 129 -30.90 -3.22 8.17
CA LEU A 129 -31.92 -2.21 7.87
C LEU A 129 -33.25 -2.85 7.48
N PRO A 130 -34.41 -2.27 7.88
CA PRO A 130 -35.73 -2.69 7.38
C PRO A 130 -35.80 -2.65 5.86
N ALA A 131 -36.61 -3.52 5.28
CA ALA A 131 -36.69 -3.73 3.82
C ALA A 131 -36.80 -2.43 2.97
N PRO A 132 -37.63 -1.43 3.33
CA PRO A 132 -37.74 -0.20 2.53
C PRO A 132 -36.46 0.66 2.58
N LEU A 133 -35.64 0.55 3.64
CA LEU A 133 -34.41 1.36 3.79
C LEU A 133 -33.17 0.67 3.18
N LYS A 134 -33.25 -0.61 2.84
CA LYS A 134 -32.14 -1.33 2.16
C LYS A 134 -31.82 -0.77 0.78
N TRP A 135 -32.79 -0.13 0.13
CA TRP A 135 -32.63 0.43 -1.21
C TRP A 135 -31.85 1.77 -1.23
N LEU A 136 -31.80 2.47 -0.11
CA LEU A 136 -31.11 3.75 0.02
C LEU A 136 -29.59 3.64 0.21
N LYS A 137 -29.09 2.42 0.45
CA LYS A 137 -27.68 2.15 0.71
C LYS A 137 -27.19 1.01 -0.22
N ARG A 138 -27.04 1.33 -1.48
CA ARG A 138 -26.21 0.59 -2.43
C ARG A 138 -24.84 1.18 -2.52
#